data_197f1016379fe25610d1aefb99f386c8
#
_entry.id   197f1016379fe25610d1aefb99f386c8
#
_cell.length_a   1.000
_cell.length_b   1.000
_cell.length_c   1.000
_cell.angle_alpha   90.00
_cell.angle_beta   90.00
_cell.angle_gamma   90.00
#
_symmetry.space_group_name_H-M   'P 1'
#
loop_
_entity.id
_entity.type
_entity.pdbx_description
1 polymer ?
#
loop_
_entity_poly.entity_id
_entity_poly.type
_entity_poly.pdbx_seq_one_letter_code
_entity_poly.pdbx_strand_id
1 'polypeptide(L)'
;MKELVNILDFLPEELGEKIKPMFRVKQIYQWIYQKYANNFSDMSSLPKYLRLELAQNFHFSPVKCVKNEQSKDGSIKYLFELVDGLRVESVLLPMKEEKIDAEGKRISHARYTICVSSQVGCKSGCSFCLTAKGGLKRNLSAGEIVGQILWIKKQNNIPYERRVNIVYMAMGEPLDNLKNVSKAVKILAQNDGLAISPRRQTISTSGLAKQIKELGQMNLGVLLAISLHAVNDGLRTELMPINKAYNIAAIMDAVREFPIDQRKRVMFEYLLIDGINDKLEHAKELVKLLNGIKAKVNLILFNPHEGSLYKRPSLENAIKFQDLLSSKGVTCTIRESKGLDISAACGQLKERAKEQ
;
A
#
# COMPACT_ATOMS: atom_id res chain seq x y z
N MET A 1 14.52 30.69 -9.10
CA MET A 1 13.33 30.68 -8.21
C MET A 1 13.62 29.68 -7.10
N LYS A 2 13.28 29.98 -5.85
CA LYS A 2 13.44 29.06 -4.72
C LYS A 2 12.47 27.87 -4.96
N GLU A 3 12.97 26.65 -4.91
CA GLU A 3 12.13 25.46 -5.02
C GLU A 3 11.23 25.36 -3.78
N LEU A 4 9.92 25.26 -3.99
CA LEU A 4 8.96 25.11 -2.91
C LEU A 4 9.04 23.69 -2.35
N VAL A 5 9.03 23.56 -1.04
CA VAL A 5 9.11 22.28 -0.35
C VAL A 5 7.70 21.73 -0.13
N ASN A 6 7.51 20.43 -0.31
CA ASN A 6 6.23 19.78 -0.04
C ASN A 6 5.95 19.72 1.47
N ILE A 7 4.94 20.44 1.94
CA ILE A 7 4.61 20.49 3.38
C ILE A 7 4.15 19.12 3.93
N LEU A 8 3.63 18.24 3.07
CA LEU A 8 3.22 16.88 3.47
C LEU A 8 4.40 15.95 3.81
N ASP A 9 5.64 16.37 3.51
CA ASP A 9 6.84 15.64 3.89
C ASP A 9 7.24 15.81 5.36
N PHE A 10 6.60 16.72 6.09
CA PHE A 10 7.00 17.05 7.46
C PHE A 10 6.13 16.39 8.51
N LEU A 11 6.74 15.82 9.53
CA LEU A 11 6.11 15.51 10.80
C LEU A 11 5.80 16.82 11.56
N PRO A 12 4.83 16.83 12.50
CA PRO A 12 4.53 18.03 13.27
C PRO A 12 5.74 18.65 13.97
N GLU A 13 6.61 17.84 14.56
CA GLU A 13 7.84 18.28 15.24
C GLU A 13 8.82 18.93 14.27
N GLU A 14 9.04 18.35 13.09
CA GLU A 14 9.92 18.90 12.05
C GLU A 14 9.36 20.22 11.49
N LEU A 15 8.04 20.30 11.31
CA LEU A 15 7.37 21.53 10.88
C LEU A 15 7.44 22.58 11.99
N GLY A 16 7.39 22.16 13.26
CA GLY A 16 7.54 23.01 14.43
C GLY A 16 8.91 23.65 14.60
N GLU A 17 9.95 23.11 13.96
CA GLU A 17 11.25 23.77 13.86
C GLU A 17 11.20 25.01 12.96
N LYS A 18 10.33 25.02 11.96
CA LYS A 18 10.17 26.07 10.94
C LYS A 18 9.07 27.07 11.28
N ILE A 19 8.04 26.65 11.99
CA ILE A 19 6.83 27.44 12.27
C ILE A 19 6.57 27.49 13.76
N LYS A 20 6.53 28.70 14.31
CA LYS A 20 6.26 28.96 15.72
C LYS A 20 5.00 29.83 15.89
N PRO A 21 4.28 29.68 16.99
CA PRO A 21 4.39 28.66 18.06
C PRO A 21 3.79 27.32 17.60
N MET A 22 4.05 26.22 18.32
CA MET A 22 3.68 24.84 17.96
C MET A 22 2.18 24.63 17.71
N PHE A 23 1.30 25.36 18.38
CA PHE A 23 -0.13 25.27 18.12
C PHE A 23 -0.53 25.68 16.68
N ARG A 24 0.30 26.48 15.99
CA ARG A 24 0.10 26.81 14.56
C ARG A 24 0.31 25.61 13.67
N VAL A 25 1.28 24.79 13.99
CA VAL A 25 1.52 23.52 13.29
C VAL A 25 0.30 22.60 13.40
N LYS A 26 -0.29 22.50 14.59
CA LYS A 26 -1.53 21.75 14.81
C LYS A 26 -2.68 22.27 13.93
N GLN A 27 -2.86 23.61 13.89
CA GLN A 27 -3.88 24.22 13.03
C GLN A 27 -3.64 23.90 11.54
N ILE A 28 -2.38 23.98 11.06
CA ILE A 28 -2.01 23.66 9.69
C ILE A 28 -2.36 22.20 9.37
N TYR A 29 -1.97 21.25 10.25
CA TYR A 29 -2.30 19.85 10.10
C TYR A 29 -3.80 19.61 10.00
N GLN A 30 -4.59 20.20 10.90
CA GLN A 30 -6.05 20.09 10.85
C GLN A 30 -6.65 20.63 9.56
N TRP A 31 -6.14 21.77 9.06
CA TRP A 31 -6.59 22.33 7.79
C TRP A 31 -6.28 21.42 6.60
N ILE A 32 -5.06 20.87 6.54
CA ILE A 32 -4.63 19.99 5.44
C ILE A 32 -5.40 18.66 5.50
N TYR A 33 -5.37 17.98 6.65
CA TYR A 33 -5.75 16.58 6.75
C TYR A 33 -7.21 16.34 7.16
N GLN A 34 -7.80 17.24 7.93
CA GLN A 34 -9.17 17.08 8.44
C GLN A 34 -10.17 17.91 7.64
N LYS A 35 -9.81 19.14 7.28
CA LYS A 35 -10.68 20.03 6.50
C LYS A 35 -10.44 19.95 5.00
N TYR A 36 -9.42 19.23 4.55
CA TYR A 36 -9.09 19.06 3.13
C TYR A 36 -8.91 20.40 2.38
N ALA A 37 -8.22 21.36 2.97
CA ALA A 37 -7.93 22.65 2.34
C ALA A 37 -7.32 22.49 0.94
N ASN A 38 -7.66 23.36 0.00
CA ASN A 38 -7.10 23.34 -1.36
C ASN A 38 -5.79 24.14 -1.46
N ASN A 39 -5.67 25.17 -0.63
CA ASN A 39 -4.53 26.08 -0.62
C ASN A 39 -4.37 26.73 0.77
N PHE A 40 -3.28 27.45 0.99
CA PHE A 40 -3.02 28.08 2.28
C PHE A 40 -4.00 29.25 2.58
N SER A 41 -4.63 29.85 1.57
CA SER A 41 -5.62 30.93 1.79
C SER A 41 -6.90 30.43 2.42
N ASP A 42 -7.24 29.13 2.26
CA ASP A 42 -8.42 28.51 2.90
C ASP A 42 -8.28 28.45 4.42
N MET A 43 -7.04 28.52 4.97
CA MET A 43 -6.73 28.34 6.38
C MET A 43 -7.11 29.58 7.21
N SER A 44 -8.40 29.91 7.27
CA SER A 44 -8.93 31.15 7.85
C SER A 44 -8.59 31.38 9.33
N SER A 45 -8.33 30.33 10.11
CA SER A 45 -7.90 30.44 11.50
C SER A 45 -6.41 30.82 11.66
N LEU A 46 -5.65 30.88 10.55
CA LEU A 46 -4.27 31.35 10.57
C LEU A 46 -4.20 32.85 10.21
N PRO A 47 -3.29 33.62 10.83
CA PRO A 47 -3.04 35.02 10.44
C PRO A 47 -2.67 35.13 8.96
N LYS A 48 -3.07 36.25 8.33
CA LYS A 48 -2.81 36.48 6.91
C LYS A 48 -1.32 36.39 6.55
N TYR A 49 -0.44 36.99 7.39
CA TYR A 49 1.00 36.96 7.16
C TYR A 49 1.54 35.52 7.12
N LEU A 50 1.08 34.64 8.03
CA LEU A 50 1.54 33.25 8.07
C LEU A 50 1.07 32.46 6.85
N ARG A 51 -0.15 32.69 6.38
CA ARG A 51 -0.65 32.06 5.13
C ARG A 51 0.18 32.46 3.92
N LEU A 52 0.61 33.72 3.84
CA LEU A 52 1.50 34.21 2.78
C LEU A 52 2.90 33.60 2.89
N GLU A 53 3.47 33.55 4.09
CA GLU A 53 4.76 32.91 4.37
C GLU A 53 4.75 31.41 3.98
N LEU A 54 3.68 30.70 4.33
CA LEU A 54 3.49 29.31 3.94
C LEU A 54 3.48 29.15 2.41
N ALA A 55 2.73 29.99 1.70
CA ALA A 55 2.64 29.96 0.24
C ALA A 55 3.98 30.28 -0.46
N GLN A 56 4.85 31.06 0.17
CA GLN A 56 6.19 31.41 -0.35
C GLN A 56 7.23 30.30 -0.15
N ASN A 57 7.01 29.39 0.81
CA ASN A 57 8.00 28.38 1.18
C ASN A 57 7.53 26.94 0.88
N PHE A 58 6.23 26.71 0.79
CA PHE A 58 5.67 25.37 0.69
C PHE A 58 4.61 25.24 -0.41
N HIS A 59 4.46 24.01 -0.88
CA HIS A 59 3.26 23.54 -1.58
C HIS A 59 2.69 22.33 -0.87
N PHE A 60 1.40 21.97 -1.10
CA PHE A 60 0.79 20.77 -0.54
C PHE A 60 -0.09 19.97 -1.53
N SER A 61 0.22 20.10 -2.80
CA SER A 61 -0.39 19.30 -3.87
C SER A 61 0.67 18.49 -4.60
N PRO A 62 1.28 17.48 -3.94
CA PRO A 62 2.39 16.73 -4.52
C PRO A 62 1.95 15.77 -5.63
N VAL A 63 0.64 15.55 -5.77
CA VAL A 63 0.05 14.66 -6.77
C VAL A 63 -1.13 15.36 -7.46
N LYS A 64 -1.21 15.20 -8.78
CA LYS A 64 -2.33 15.66 -9.61
C LYS A 64 -2.98 14.44 -10.26
N CYS A 65 -4.25 14.20 -10.00
CA CYS A 65 -4.97 13.15 -10.71
C CYS A 65 -5.19 13.56 -12.16
N VAL A 66 -4.64 12.78 -13.08
CA VAL A 66 -4.78 13.01 -14.53
C VAL A 66 -5.80 12.09 -15.16
N LYS A 67 -6.09 10.94 -14.53
CA LYS A 67 -7.13 10.00 -14.97
C LYS A 67 -7.66 9.20 -13.79
N ASN A 68 -8.94 8.85 -13.81
CA ASN A 68 -9.49 7.81 -12.95
C ASN A 68 -10.39 6.87 -13.77
N GLU A 69 -10.49 5.62 -13.32
CA GLU A 69 -11.30 4.59 -13.96
C GLU A 69 -12.05 3.84 -12.85
N GLN A 70 -13.37 3.72 -12.99
CA GLN A 70 -14.22 3.03 -12.03
C GLN A 70 -14.62 1.65 -12.53
N SER A 71 -14.40 0.64 -11.73
CA SER A 71 -14.79 -0.75 -11.96
C SER A 71 -16.25 -0.98 -11.62
N LYS A 72 -16.85 -2.03 -12.23
CA LYS A 72 -18.20 -2.50 -11.89
C LYS A 72 -18.33 -2.95 -10.43
N ASP A 73 -17.24 -3.37 -9.79
CA ASP A 73 -17.20 -3.76 -8.38
C ASP A 73 -17.03 -2.58 -7.41
N GLY A 74 -17.08 -1.34 -7.93
CA GLY A 74 -16.94 -0.10 -7.20
C GLY A 74 -15.50 0.32 -6.90
N SER A 75 -14.51 -0.46 -7.31
CA SER A 75 -13.10 -0.06 -7.18
C SER A 75 -12.79 1.09 -8.12
N ILE A 76 -11.90 2.00 -7.69
CA ILE A 76 -11.52 3.14 -8.52
C ILE A 76 -9.99 3.20 -8.59
N LYS A 77 -9.46 3.15 -9.81
CA LYS A 77 -8.05 3.35 -10.10
C LYS A 77 -7.78 4.82 -10.44
N TYR A 78 -6.75 5.38 -9.87
CA TYR A 78 -6.29 6.75 -10.09
C TYR A 78 -4.90 6.76 -10.69
N LEU A 79 -4.71 7.52 -11.75
CA LEU A 79 -3.40 7.85 -12.31
C LEU A 79 -3.00 9.23 -11.81
N PHE A 80 -1.96 9.30 -11.02
CA PHE A 80 -1.40 10.52 -10.48
C PHE A 80 -0.15 10.94 -11.25
N GLU A 81 -0.07 12.22 -11.60
CA GLU A 81 1.13 12.89 -12.09
C GLU A 81 1.80 13.60 -10.91
N LEU A 82 3.09 13.41 -10.77
CA LEU A 82 3.95 14.02 -9.75
C LEU A 82 4.50 15.34 -10.27
N VAL A 83 5.15 16.12 -9.38
CA VAL A 83 5.68 17.45 -9.72
C VAL A 83 6.71 17.41 -10.87
N ASP A 84 7.46 16.32 -10.97
CA ASP A 84 8.46 16.07 -12.03
C ASP A 84 7.88 15.47 -13.32
N GLY A 85 6.54 15.32 -13.41
CA GLY A 85 5.85 14.76 -14.56
C GLY A 85 5.83 13.23 -14.61
N LEU A 86 6.50 12.53 -13.70
CA LEU A 86 6.40 11.08 -13.55
C LEU A 86 5.01 10.68 -13.02
N ARG A 87 4.62 9.42 -13.23
CA ARG A 87 3.26 8.99 -12.90
C ARG A 87 3.25 7.73 -12.07
N VAL A 88 2.27 7.64 -11.17
CA VAL A 88 1.98 6.45 -10.37
C VAL A 88 0.50 6.17 -10.31
N GLU A 89 0.13 4.92 -10.10
CA GLU A 89 -1.26 4.50 -9.92
C GLU A 89 -1.55 4.17 -8.46
N SER A 90 -2.78 4.44 -8.04
CA SER A 90 -3.34 4.06 -6.74
C SER A 90 -4.76 3.56 -6.91
N VAL A 91 -5.24 2.77 -5.94
CA VAL A 91 -6.58 2.17 -6.05
C VAL A 91 -7.35 2.38 -4.75
N LEU A 92 -8.61 2.83 -4.86
CA LEU A 92 -9.60 2.78 -3.80
C LEU A 92 -10.40 1.50 -3.93
N LEU A 93 -10.44 0.70 -2.87
CA LEU A 93 -11.15 -0.57 -2.83
C LEU A 93 -12.30 -0.48 -1.80
N PRO A 94 -13.57 -0.50 -2.22
CA PRO A 94 -14.69 -0.66 -1.32
C PRO A 94 -14.72 -2.11 -0.81
N MET A 95 -14.52 -2.28 0.51
CA MET A 95 -14.45 -3.61 1.14
C MET A 95 -15.77 -4.03 1.74
N LYS A 96 -16.60 -3.09 2.11
CA LYS A 96 -17.93 -3.30 2.67
C LYS A 96 -18.76 -2.04 2.47
N GLU A 97 -19.98 -2.21 2.00
CA GLU A 97 -20.96 -1.13 1.91
C GLU A 97 -21.49 -0.70 3.27
N GLU A 98 -21.99 0.50 3.36
CA GLU A 98 -22.75 0.97 4.51
C GLU A 98 -24.08 0.22 4.54
N LYS A 99 -24.50 -0.23 5.72
CA LYS A 99 -25.81 -0.83 5.92
C LYS A 99 -26.64 0.05 6.83
N ILE A 100 -27.85 0.36 6.38
CA ILE A 100 -28.85 1.16 7.08
C ILE A 100 -30.07 0.24 7.25
N ASP A 101 -30.74 0.22 8.41
CA ASP A 101 -31.99 -0.52 8.63
C ASP A 101 -33.22 0.20 8.02
N ALA A 102 -34.40 -0.42 8.14
CA ALA A 102 -35.64 0.13 7.63
C ALA A 102 -36.02 1.45 8.31
N GLU A 103 -35.57 1.68 9.52
CA GLU A 103 -35.81 2.88 10.34
C GLU A 103 -34.77 4.00 10.05
N GLY A 104 -33.85 3.80 9.05
CA GLY A 104 -32.82 4.77 8.70
C GLY A 104 -31.61 4.78 9.63
N LYS A 105 -31.49 3.87 10.59
CA LYS A 105 -30.37 3.75 11.51
C LYS A 105 -29.22 2.96 10.88
N ARG A 106 -28.00 3.48 11.04
CA ARG A 106 -26.80 2.83 10.51
C ARG A 106 -26.42 1.59 11.32
N ILE A 107 -26.52 0.41 10.68
CA ILE A 107 -26.10 -0.89 11.23
C ILE A 107 -24.58 -1.06 11.11
N SER A 108 -24.00 -0.68 9.99
CA SER A 108 -22.55 -0.78 9.77
C SER A 108 -22.04 0.32 8.85
N HIS A 109 -20.82 0.77 9.12
CA HIS A 109 -20.14 1.73 8.26
C HIS A 109 -19.52 1.06 7.02
N ALA A 110 -19.48 1.80 5.91
CA ALA A 110 -18.64 1.45 4.77
C ALA A 110 -17.19 1.29 5.22
N ARG A 111 -16.49 0.35 4.62
CA ARG A 111 -15.04 0.11 4.85
C ARG A 111 -14.30 0.22 3.53
N TYR A 112 -13.22 0.97 3.55
CA TYR A 112 -12.37 1.20 2.40
C TYR A 112 -10.94 0.73 2.68
N THR A 113 -10.27 0.27 1.64
CA THR A 113 -8.82 0.08 1.61
C THR A 113 -8.26 0.93 0.48
N ILE A 114 -7.21 1.68 0.77
CA ILE A 114 -6.48 2.46 -0.23
C ILE A 114 -5.16 1.77 -0.49
N CYS A 115 -4.94 1.35 -1.73
CA CYS A 115 -3.70 0.76 -2.21
C CYS A 115 -2.83 1.87 -2.81
N VAL A 116 -1.64 2.11 -2.24
CA VAL A 116 -0.78 3.23 -2.60
C VAL A 116 0.55 2.79 -3.14
N SER A 117 1.10 3.59 -4.04
CA SER A 117 2.43 3.44 -4.61
C SER A 117 3.48 4.01 -3.65
N SER A 118 4.66 3.38 -3.64
CA SER A 118 5.84 3.79 -2.87
C SER A 118 7.03 4.21 -3.74
N GLN A 119 6.99 3.86 -5.03
CA GLN A 119 8.04 4.17 -6.00
C GLN A 119 7.41 4.43 -7.38
N VAL A 120 8.11 5.14 -8.24
CA VAL A 120 7.84 5.16 -9.68
C VAL A 120 8.59 4.01 -10.31
N GLY A 121 7.83 2.99 -10.75
CA GLY A 121 8.40 1.71 -11.18
C GLY A 121 8.85 0.82 -10.02
N CYS A 122 9.59 -0.25 -10.30
CA CYS A 122 10.11 -1.20 -9.31
C CYS A 122 11.30 -1.97 -9.87
N LYS A 123 12.33 -2.19 -9.05
CA LYS A 123 13.52 -2.97 -9.45
C LYS A 123 13.48 -4.45 -9.09
N SER A 124 12.43 -4.93 -8.41
CA SER A 124 12.37 -6.33 -7.93
C SER A 124 12.33 -7.36 -9.06
N GLY A 125 11.93 -6.96 -10.27
CA GLY A 125 12.01 -7.80 -11.47
C GLY A 125 11.00 -8.96 -11.52
N CYS A 126 9.93 -8.93 -10.71
CA CYS A 126 8.93 -10.00 -10.68
C CYS A 126 8.32 -10.23 -12.07
N SER A 127 8.43 -11.46 -12.59
CA SER A 127 8.05 -11.83 -13.97
C SER A 127 6.55 -11.68 -14.25
N PHE A 128 5.73 -11.76 -13.21
CA PHE A 128 4.27 -11.67 -13.27
C PHE A 128 3.74 -10.23 -13.08
N CYS A 129 4.62 -9.22 -12.89
CA CYS A 129 4.20 -7.87 -12.50
C CYS A 129 4.53 -6.83 -13.58
N LEU A 130 3.53 -6.08 -14.03
CA LEU A 130 3.70 -5.03 -15.04
C LEU A 130 4.57 -3.86 -14.55
N THR A 131 4.46 -3.48 -13.27
CA THR A 131 5.28 -2.42 -12.69
C THR A 131 6.76 -2.72 -12.80
N ALA A 132 7.15 -3.99 -12.62
CA ALA A 132 8.55 -4.40 -12.67
C ALA A 132 9.15 -4.30 -14.08
N LYS A 133 8.34 -4.42 -15.15
CA LYS A 133 8.80 -4.30 -16.54
C LYS A 133 9.35 -2.91 -16.87
N GLY A 134 8.89 -1.86 -16.18
CA GLY A 134 9.36 -0.48 -16.36
C GLY A 134 10.66 -0.14 -15.64
N GLY A 135 11.19 -1.04 -14.82
CA GLY A 135 12.30 -0.76 -13.92
C GLY A 135 11.96 0.30 -12.86
N LEU A 136 12.94 0.66 -12.05
CA LEU A 136 12.80 1.73 -11.03
C LEU A 136 13.27 3.06 -11.62
N LYS A 137 12.44 4.10 -11.51
CA LYS A 137 12.83 5.48 -11.84
C LYS A 137 13.32 6.20 -10.60
N ARG A 138 12.48 6.28 -9.55
CA ARG A 138 12.85 6.86 -8.25
C ARG A 138 11.90 6.42 -7.13
N ASN A 139 12.33 6.67 -5.91
CA ASN A 139 11.49 6.58 -4.72
C ASN A 139 10.50 7.75 -4.67
N LEU A 140 9.30 7.49 -4.12
CA LEU A 140 8.39 8.57 -3.73
C LEU A 140 8.83 9.17 -2.40
N SER A 141 8.63 10.49 -2.23
CA SER A 141 8.74 11.12 -0.93
C SER A 141 7.60 10.70 0.01
N ALA A 142 7.75 10.93 1.30
CA ALA A 142 6.67 10.66 2.27
C ALA A 142 5.41 11.46 1.92
N GLY A 143 5.56 12.72 1.53
CA GLY A 143 4.46 13.58 1.14
C GLY A 143 3.77 13.17 -0.16
N GLU A 144 4.51 12.61 -1.14
CA GLU A 144 3.90 12.04 -2.35
C GLU A 144 3.07 10.78 -2.02
N ILE A 145 3.53 9.95 -1.07
CA ILE A 145 2.76 8.80 -0.60
C ILE A 145 1.49 9.25 0.14
N VAL A 146 1.62 10.19 1.08
CA VAL A 146 0.52 10.75 1.87
C VAL A 146 -0.48 11.48 0.96
N GLY A 147 0.02 12.22 -0.04
CA GLY A 147 -0.78 12.98 -1.00
C GLY A 147 -1.76 12.11 -1.79
N GLN A 148 -1.36 10.89 -2.18
CA GLN A 148 -2.27 9.93 -2.83
C GLN A 148 -3.49 9.63 -1.94
N ILE A 149 -3.25 9.36 -0.65
CA ILE A 149 -4.30 9.01 0.31
C ILE A 149 -5.21 10.21 0.59
N LEU A 150 -4.61 11.37 0.82
CA LEU A 150 -5.32 12.61 1.09
C LEU A 150 -6.24 12.97 -0.08
N TRP A 151 -5.71 12.91 -1.31
CA TRP A 151 -6.46 13.18 -2.52
C TRP A 151 -7.63 12.21 -2.70
N ILE A 152 -7.39 10.90 -2.55
CA ILE A 152 -8.42 9.87 -2.69
C ILE A 152 -9.53 10.05 -1.65
N LYS A 153 -9.20 10.30 -0.39
CA LYS A 153 -10.20 10.54 0.66
C LYS A 153 -11.05 11.77 0.34
N LYS A 154 -10.42 12.87 -0.04
CA LYS A 154 -11.10 14.11 -0.39
C LYS A 154 -12.05 13.94 -1.57
N GLN A 155 -11.55 13.37 -2.68
CA GLN A 155 -12.32 13.21 -3.92
C GLN A 155 -13.54 12.29 -3.77
N ASN A 156 -13.46 11.31 -2.87
CA ASN A 156 -14.56 10.38 -2.62
C ASN A 156 -15.41 10.77 -1.40
N ASN A 157 -15.29 12.01 -0.93
CA ASN A 157 -16.03 12.51 0.23
C ASN A 157 -15.93 11.58 1.46
N ILE A 158 -14.76 10.95 1.65
CA ILE A 158 -14.50 10.09 2.81
C ILE A 158 -14.05 11.00 3.97
N PRO A 159 -14.89 11.22 5.00
CA PRO A 159 -14.53 12.10 6.12
C PRO A 159 -13.23 11.65 6.78
N TYR A 160 -12.49 12.59 7.40
CA TYR A 160 -11.20 12.23 8.02
C TYR A 160 -11.37 11.19 9.12
N GLU A 161 -12.48 11.24 9.89
CA GLU A 161 -12.79 10.29 10.96
C GLU A 161 -13.11 8.88 10.43
N ARG A 162 -13.50 8.77 9.15
CA ARG A 162 -13.80 7.48 8.57
C ARG A 162 -12.54 6.63 8.51
N ARG A 163 -12.58 5.51 9.22
CA ARG A 163 -11.49 4.55 9.26
C ARG A 163 -11.29 3.88 7.91
N VAL A 164 -10.09 4.00 7.39
CA VAL A 164 -9.63 3.34 6.16
C VAL A 164 -8.44 2.44 6.48
N ASN A 165 -8.22 1.40 5.68
CA ASN A 165 -6.98 0.64 5.71
C ASN A 165 -6.08 1.13 4.58
N ILE A 166 -4.78 1.19 4.83
CA ILE A 166 -3.77 1.51 3.84
C ILE A 166 -2.95 0.27 3.56
N VAL A 167 -2.74 -0.04 2.30
CA VAL A 167 -1.84 -1.11 1.87
C VAL A 167 -0.81 -0.55 0.88
N TYR A 168 0.45 -0.72 1.19
CA TYR A 168 1.57 -0.31 0.34
C TYR A 168 1.84 -1.46 -0.63
N MET A 169 0.92 -1.64 -1.61
CA MET A 169 0.88 -2.80 -2.52
C MET A 169 0.64 -2.40 -3.98
N ALA A 170 0.64 -1.08 -4.30
CA ALA A 170 0.52 -0.61 -5.66
C ALA A 170 1.89 -0.65 -6.37
N MET A 171 2.43 0.45 -6.87
CA MET A 171 3.71 0.45 -7.57
C MET A 171 4.88 0.58 -6.60
N GLY A 172 5.92 -0.25 -6.80
CA GLY A 172 7.17 -0.20 -6.06
C GLY A 172 7.35 -1.30 -5.02
N GLU A 173 8.56 -1.36 -4.46
CA GLU A 173 8.92 -2.17 -3.29
C GLU A 173 9.04 -1.24 -2.07
N PRO A 174 8.08 -1.29 -1.13
CA PRO A 174 8.05 -0.34 -0.02
C PRO A 174 9.30 -0.38 0.86
N LEU A 175 9.90 -1.55 1.06
CA LEU A 175 11.09 -1.68 1.90
C LEU A 175 12.37 -1.18 1.21
N ASP A 176 12.37 -1.04 -0.11
CA ASP A 176 13.44 -0.36 -0.83
C ASP A 176 13.35 1.18 -0.70
N ASN A 177 12.19 1.67 -0.25
CA ASN A 177 11.94 3.07 0.12
C ASN A 177 11.60 3.23 1.62
N LEU A 178 12.20 2.41 2.48
CA LEU A 178 11.82 2.28 3.89
C LEU A 178 11.79 3.62 4.63
N LYS A 179 12.76 4.50 4.38
CA LYS A 179 12.84 5.83 5.04
C LYS A 179 11.58 6.66 4.79
N ASN A 180 11.14 6.80 3.55
CA ASN A 180 9.96 7.61 3.23
C ASN A 180 8.66 6.90 3.59
N VAL A 181 8.58 5.57 3.40
CA VAL A 181 7.41 4.77 3.80
C VAL A 181 7.19 4.83 5.30
N SER A 182 8.24 4.64 6.11
CA SER A 182 8.13 4.74 7.58
C SER A 182 7.74 6.14 8.04
N LYS A 183 8.23 7.18 7.36
CA LYS A 183 7.83 8.57 7.61
C LYS A 183 6.36 8.81 7.24
N ALA A 184 5.91 8.32 6.09
CA ALA A 184 4.50 8.39 5.69
C ALA A 184 3.58 7.70 6.71
N VAL A 185 3.96 6.50 7.21
CA VAL A 185 3.24 5.80 8.29
C VAL A 185 3.06 6.71 9.51
N LYS A 186 4.11 7.40 9.95
CA LYS A 186 4.08 8.29 11.11
C LYS A 186 3.21 9.53 10.85
N ILE A 187 3.29 10.14 9.66
CA ILE A 187 2.47 11.30 9.28
C ILE A 187 0.98 10.91 9.27
N LEU A 188 0.63 9.78 8.65
CA LEU A 188 -0.75 9.30 8.59
C LEU A 188 -1.34 8.97 9.96
N ALA A 189 -0.49 8.60 10.93
CA ALA A 189 -0.89 8.24 12.28
C ALA A 189 -1.11 9.46 13.21
N GLN A 190 -0.74 10.67 12.79
CA GLN A 190 -0.88 11.87 13.63
C GLN A 190 -2.34 12.16 13.99
N ASN A 191 -2.61 12.36 15.28
CA ASN A 191 -3.96 12.61 15.79
C ASN A 191 -4.57 13.91 15.26
N ASP A 192 -3.76 14.94 15.07
CA ASP A 192 -4.18 16.22 14.47
C ASP A 192 -4.25 16.16 12.93
N GLY A 193 -3.90 15.00 12.34
CA GLY A 193 -3.96 14.68 10.92
C GLY A 193 -5.10 13.73 10.56
N LEU A 194 -4.81 12.71 9.75
CA LEU A 194 -5.79 11.70 9.32
C LEU A 194 -6.07 10.63 10.40
N ALA A 195 -5.27 10.56 11.45
CA ALA A 195 -5.39 9.62 12.58
C ALA A 195 -5.53 8.14 12.14
N ILE A 196 -4.84 7.75 11.07
CA ILE A 196 -4.85 6.38 10.55
C ILE A 196 -3.85 5.55 11.35
N SER A 197 -4.35 4.81 12.33
CA SER A 197 -3.51 3.96 13.19
C SER A 197 -2.57 3.06 12.37
N PRO A 198 -1.30 2.87 12.78
CA PRO A 198 -0.36 1.93 12.13
C PRO A 198 -0.91 0.51 12.02
N ARG A 199 -1.77 0.06 12.95
CA ARG A 199 -2.48 -1.23 12.88
C ARG A 199 -3.43 -1.38 11.69
N ARG A 200 -3.70 -0.29 10.96
CA ARG A 200 -4.48 -0.26 9.71
C ARG A 200 -3.62 -0.04 8.48
N GLN A 201 -2.32 -0.03 8.65
CA GLN A 201 -1.35 0.16 7.59
C GLN A 201 -0.57 -1.13 7.40
N THR A 202 -0.62 -1.71 6.20
CA THR A 202 0.08 -2.95 5.85
C THR A 202 1.20 -2.63 4.87
N ILE A 203 2.42 -2.89 5.27
CA ILE A 203 3.58 -2.81 4.40
C ILE A 203 3.79 -4.19 3.78
N SER A 204 3.76 -4.25 2.44
CA SER A 204 4.10 -5.44 1.67
C SER A 204 5.55 -5.40 1.24
N THR A 205 6.16 -6.58 1.07
CA THR A 205 7.52 -6.66 0.54
C THR A 205 7.72 -7.94 -0.26
N SER A 206 8.55 -7.84 -1.28
CA SER A 206 9.06 -8.99 -2.04
C SER A 206 10.09 -9.82 -1.25
N GLY A 207 10.41 -9.43 0.00
CA GLY A 207 11.25 -10.20 0.90
C GLY A 207 12.66 -9.66 1.09
N LEU A 208 12.82 -8.34 1.19
CA LEU A 208 14.09 -7.70 1.53
C LEU A 208 14.42 -7.98 3.02
N ALA A 209 15.00 -9.14 3.32
CA ALA A 209 15.18 -9.66 4.69
C ALA A 209 15.88 -8.66 5.64
N LYS A 210 16.91 -7.96 5.16
CA LYS A 210 17.60 -6.93 5.95
C LYS A 210 16.64 -5.81 6.34
N GLN A 211 15.83 -5.31 5.41
CA GLN A 211 14.88 -4.22 5.63
C GLN A 211 13.66 -4.68 6.44
N ILE A 212 13.28 -5.97 6.38
CA ILE A 212 12.26 -6.54 7.27
C ILE A 212 12.72 -6.41 8.73
N LYS A 213 13.99 -6.78 9.04
CA LYS A 213 14.57 -6.65 10.39
C LYS A 213 14.63 -5.17 10.81
N GLU A 214 15.07 -4.28 9.92
CA GLU A 214 15.12 -2.83 10.18
C GLU A 214 13.72 -2.27 10.48
N LEU A 215 12.70 -2.61 9.69
CA LEU A 215 11.31 -2.24 9.95
C LEU A 215 10.83 -2.78 11.32
N GLY A 216 11.21 -4.01 11.67
CA GLY A 216 10.90 -4.61 12.97
C GLY A 216 11.49 -3.80 14.13
N GLN A 217 12.75 -3.38 14.02
CA GLN A 217 13.42 -2.54 15.01
C GLN A 217 12.78 -1.17 15.18
N MET A 218 12.20 -0.60 14.13
CA MET A 218 11.45 0.66 14.20
C MET A 218 10.18 0.57 15.06
N ASN A 219 9.65 -0.62 15.30
CA ASN A 219 8.47 -0.91 16.13
C ASN A 219 7.27 0.01 15.84
N LEU A 220 6.99 0.27 14.59
CA LEU A 220 5.92 1.20 14.15
C LEU A 220 4.51 0.67 14.45
N GLY A 221 4.34 -0.62 14.74
CA GLY A 221 3.04 -1.27 14.94
C GLY A 221 2.24 -1.52 13.66
N VAL A 222 2.88 -1.44 12.50
CA VAL A 222 2.27 -1.77 11.19
C VAL A 222 2.06 -3.28 11.03
N LEU A 223 1.27 -3.65 10.01
CA LEU A 223 1.14 -5.04 9.57
C LEU A 223 2.17 -5.33 8.49
N LEU A 224 2.74 -6.54 8.52
CA LEU A 224 3.69 -7.00 7.52
C LEU A 224 3.01 -8.02 6.59
N ALA A 225 3.22 -7.86 5.28
CA ALA A 225 2.83 -8.81 4.25
C ALA A 225 4.06 -9.21 3.41
N ILE A 226 4.28 -10.51 3.26
CA ILE A 226 5.39 -11.08 2.48
C ILE A 226 4.84 -11.64 1.18
N SER A 227 5.30 -11.11 0.06
CA SER A 227 5.09 -11.69 -1.27
C SER A 227 6.00 -12.91 -1.43
N LEU A 228 5.48 -14.10 -1.08
CA LEU A 228 6.27 -15.33 -1.09
C LEU A 228 6.24 -16.01 -2.46
N HIS A 229 5.07 -16.33 -2.97
CA HIS A 229 4.71 -16.82 -4.31
C HIS A 229 5.36 -18.14 -4.75
N ALA A 230 6.30 -18.69 -3.99
CA ALA A 230 6.88 -20.02 -4.20
C ALA A 230 7.36 -20.60 -2.87
N VAL A 231 7.58 -21.92 -2.85
CA VAL A 231 7.97 -22.67 -1.65
C VAL A 231 9.40 -23.21 -1.72
N ASN A 232 10.07 -23.03 -2.86
CA ASN A 232 11.47 -23.36 -3.08
C ASN A 232 12.20 -22.24 -3.82
N ASP A 233 13.51 -22.13 -3.60
CA ASP A 233 14.31 -21.01 -4.13
C ASP A 233 14.46 -21.04 -5.65
N GLY A 234 14.44 -22.21 -6.28
CA GLY A 234 14.51 -22.34 -7.74
C GLY A 234 13.34 -21.62 -8.40
N LEU A 235 12.11 -22.06 -8.08
CA LEU A 235 10.89 -21.47 -8.61
C LEU A 235 10.74 -20.00 -8.18
N ARG A 236 11.11 -19.68 -6.92
CA ARG A 236 11.03 -18.28 -6.47
C ARG A 236 11.96 -17.38 -7.24
N THR A 237 13.14 -17.84 -7.61
CA THR A 237 14.11 -17.06 -8.40
C THR A 237 13.59 -16.77 -9.82
N GLU A 238 12.89 -17.73 -10.42
CA GLU A 238 12.26 -17.55 -11.74
C GLU A 238 11.13 -16.52 -11.69
N LEU A 239 10.27 -16.60 -10.66
CA LEU A 239 9.14 -15.68 -10.49
C LEU A 239 9.58 -14.31 -9.94
N MET A 240 10.56 -14.29 -9.05
CA MET A 240 11.02 -13.12 -8.29
C MET A 240 12.54 -13.10 -8.19
N PRO A 241 13.26 -12.50 -9.14
CA PRO A 241 14.72 -12.48 -9.18
C PRO A 241 15.40 -11.93 -7.93
N ILE A 242 14.70 -11.14 -7.12
CA ILE A 242 15.16 -10.65 -5.81
C ILE A 242 15.55 -11.78 -4.86
N ASN A 243 15.05 -13.01 -5.09
CA ASN A 243 15.40 -14.21 -4.33
C ASN A 243 16.90 -14.53 -4.38
N LYS A 244 17.60 -14.10 -5.42
CA LYS A 244 19.07 -14.25 -5.51
C LYS A 244 19.80 -13.48 -4.41
N ALA A 245 19.23 -12.36 -3.98
CA ALA A 245 19.78 -11.56 -2.88
C ALA A 245 19.26 -11.99 -1.51
N TYR A 246 17.99 -12.40 -1.43
CA TYR A 246 17.30 -12.80 -0.21
C TYR A 246 16.50 -14.08 -0.48
N ASN A 247 17.09 -15.24 -0.18
CA ASN A 247 16.43 -16.54 -0.33
C ASN A 247 15.31 -16.73 0.70
N ILE A 248 14.51 -17.79 0.53
CA ILE A 248 13.36 -18.09 1.41
C ILE A 248 13.81 -18.23 2.87
N ALA A 249 14.94 -18.88 3.15
CA ALA A 249 15.43 -19.05 4.51
C ALA A 249 15.69 -17.70 5.19
N ALA A 250 16.40 -16.78 4.52
CA ALA A 250 16.68 -15.45 5.05
C ALA A 250 15.40 -14.64 5.32
N ILE A 251 14.39 -14.79 4.46
CA ILE A 251 13.07 -14.13 4.67
C ILE A 251 12.39 -14.71 5.91
N MET A 252 12.35 -16.05 6.05
CA MET A 252 11.70 -16.71 7.19
C MET A 252 12.36 -16.35 8.52
N ASP A 253 13.69 -16.24 8.54
CA ASP A 253 14.43 -15.81 9.73
C ASP A 253 14.10 -14.36 10.11
N ALA A 254 14.06 -13.47 9.12
CA ALA A 254 13.66 -12.08 9.36
C ALA A 254 12.21 -11.95 9.86
N VAL A 255 11.31 -12.80 9.36
CA VAL A 255 9.89 -12.85 9.80
C VAL A 255 9.76 -13.37 11.24
N ARG A 256 10.55 -14.36 11.64
CA ARG A 256 10.55 -14.87 13.04
C ARG A 256 10.98 -13.82 14.04
N GLU A 257 11.89 -12.93 13.66
CA GLU A 257 12.36 -11.82 14.48
C GLU A 257 11.42 -10.59 14.46
N PHE A 258 10.47 -10.54 13.51
CA PHE A 258 9.59 -9.38 13.36
C PHE A 258 8.60 -9.28 14.53
N PRO A 259 8.48 -8.10 15.21
CA PRO A 259 7.60 -7.94 16.36
C PRO A 259 6.12 -7.98 15.92
N ILE A 260 5.39 -8.98 16.39
CA ILE A 260 3.97 -9.19 16.08
C ILE A 260 3.17 -9.08 17.36
N ASP A 261 2.18 -8.18 17.37
CA ASP A 261 1.15 -8.12 18.44
C ASP A 261 0.49 -9.51 18.58
N GLN A 262 0.17 -9.93 19.82
CA GLN A 262 -0.40 -11.25 20.12
C GLN A 262 -1.64 -11.61 19.30
N ARG A 263 -2.42 -10.60 18.90
CA ARG A 263 -3.66 -10.76 18.10
C ARG A 263 -3.44 -10.68 16.59
N LYS A 264 -2.21 -10.45 16.12
CA LYS A 264 -1.88 -10.25 14.71
C LYS A 264 -1.10 -11.43 14.15
N ARG A 265 -1.03 -11.50 12.84
CA ARG A 265 -0.27 -12.49 12.07
C ARG A 265 0.48 -11.79 10.97
N VAL A 266 1.67 -12.31 10.61
CA VAL A 266 2.30 -11.94 9.33
C VAL A 266 1.45 -12.52 8.21
N MET A 267 1.21 -11.72 7.20
CA MET A 267 0.47 -12.13 6.01
C MET A 267 1.46 -12.64 4.97
N PHE A 268 1.21 -13.81 4.42
CA PHE A 268 1.93 -14.34 3.27
C PHE A 268 1.00 -14.28 2.06
N GLU A 269 1.36 -13.44 1.11
CA GLU A 269 0.69 -13.38 -0.20
C GLU A 269 1.27 -14.49 -1.08
N TYR A 270 0.40 -15.33 -1.60
CA TYR A 270 0.77 -16.44 -2.47
C TYR A 270 -0.04 -16.36 -3.76
N LEU A 271 0.60 -15.90 -4.83
CA LEU A 271 0.02 -15.80 -6.15
C LEU A 271 -0.01 -17.20 -6.77
N LEU A 272 -1.20 -17.74 -6.99
CA LEU A 272 -1.39 -19.01 -7.69
C LEU A 272 -1.36 -18.81 -9.20
N ILE A 273 -0.47 -19.53 -9.88
CA ILE A 273 -0.27 -19.50 -11.33
C ILE A 273 -0.47 -20.93 -11.84
N ASP A 274 -1.37 -21.10 -12.81
CA ASP A 274 -1.77 -22.39 -13.37
C ASP A 274 -0.58 -23.21 -13.85
N GLY A 275 -0.47 -24.45 -13.36
CA GLY A 275 0.56 -25.41 -13.71
C GLY A 275 1.97 -25.10 -13.18
N ILE A 276 2.17 -23.98 -12.47
CA ILE A 276 3.50 -23.53 -12.02
C ILE A 276 3.69 -23.73 -10.51
N ASN A 277 2.84 -23.14 -9.68
CA ASN A 277 3.01 -23.15 -8.22
C ASN A 277 1.71 -23.51 -7.47
N ASP A 278 0.72 -24.04 -8.17
CA ASP A 278 -0.64 -24.31 -7.70
C ASP A 278 -0.93 -25.77 -7.37
N LYS A 279 0.10 -26.65 -7.43
CA LYS A 279 -0.04 -28.07 -7.09
C LYS A 279 -0.19 -28.28 -5.58
N LEU A 280 -0.86 -29.36 -5.16
CA LEU A 280 -1.03 -29.71 -3.74
C LEU A 280 0.28 -29.99 -3.01
N GLU A 281 1.33 -30.43 -3.73
CA GLU A 281 2.68 -30.58 -3.18
C GLU A 281 3.22 -29.22 -2.69
N HIS A 282 3.00 -28.14 -3.44
CA HIS A 282 3.39 -26.79 -3.02
C HIS A 282 2.63 -26.36 -1.76
N ALA A 283 1.34 -26.73 -1.64
CA ALA A 283 0.59 -26.45 -0.42
C ALA A 283 1.16 -27.18 0.81
N LYS A 284 1.56 -28.45 0.64
CA LYS A 284 2.21 -29.24 1.72
C LYS A 284 3.56 -28.63 2.13
N GLU A 285 4.35 -28.17 1.18
CA GLU A 285 5.63 -27.49 1.43
C GLU A 285 5.41 -26.15 2.12
N LEU A 286 4.40 -25.39 1.70
CA LEU A 286 4.04 -24.11 2.35
C LEU A 286 3.66 -24.30 3.81
N VAL A 287 2.91 -25.37 4.17
CA VAL A 287 2.61 -25.72 5.56
C VAL A 287 3.90 -25.92 6.36
N LYS A 288 4.86 -26.70 5.81
CA LYS A 288 6.15 -26.93 6.48
C LYS A 288 6.93 -25.64 6.69
N LEU A 289 6.94 -24.78 5.67
CA LEU A 289 7.67 -23.50 5.68
C LEU A 289 7.14 -22.55 6.75
N LEU A 290 5.82 -22.54 6.96
CA LEU A 290 5.15 -21.67 7.92
C LEU A 290 5.10 -22.22 9.35
N ASN A 291 5.63 -23.43 9.57
CA ASN A 291 5.63 -24.02 10.90
C ASN A 291 6.33 -23.13 11.93
N GLY A 292 5.69 -22.95 13.09
CA GLY A 292 6.20 -22.09 14.16
C GLY A 292 6.04 -20.58 13.93
N ILE A 293 5.46 -20.15 12.79
CA ILE A 293 5.21 -18.73 12.51
C ILE A 293 3.72 -18.43 12.67
N LYS A 294 3.38 -17.35 13.38
CA LYS A 294 2.01 -16.82 13.42
C LYS A 294 1.63 -16.23 12.05
N ALA A 295 1.33 -17.08 11.12
CA ALA A 295 1.07 -16.75 9.73
C ALA A 295 -0.43 -16.72 9.38
N LYS A 296 -0.75 -15.96 8.35
CA LYS A 296 -1.98 -16.03 7.57
C LYS A 296 -1.58 -16.03 6.10
N VAL A 297 -2.17 -16.94 5.31
CA VAL A 297 -1.95 -16.97 3.85
C VAL A 297 -3.12 -16.32 3.13
N ASN A 298 -2.81 -15.42 2.19
CA ASN A 298 -3.76 -14.96 1.19
C ASN A 298 -3.39 -15.58 -0.14
N LEU A 299 -4.24 -16.43 -0.67
CA LEU A 299 -4.14 -16.93 -2.03
C LEU A 299 -4.72 -15.88 -3.00
N ILE A 300 -3.94 -15.53 -3.99
CA ILE A 300 -4.33 -14.61 -5.07
C ILE A 300 -4.28 -15.42 -6.36
N LEU A 301 -5.38 -15.50 -7.08
CA LEU A 301 -5.36 -16.11 -8.40
C LEU A 301 -4.72 -15.11 -9.37
N PHE A 302 -3.79 -15.60 -10.19
CA PHE A 302 -3.10 -14.75 -11.16
C PHE A 302 -4.09 -13.91 -11.99
N ASN A 303 -3.79 -12.64 -12.16
CA ASN A 303 -4.59 -11.72 -12.94
C ASN A 303 -3.93 -11.53 -14.31
N PRO A 304 -4.49 -12.11 -15.39
CA PRO A 304 -3.92 -11.99 -16.72
C PRO A 304 -3.77 -10.53 -17.14
N HIS A 305 -2.70 -10.25 -17.86
CA HIS A 305 -2.46 -8.94 -18.46
C HIS A 305 -1.74 -9.11 -19.80
N GLU A 306 -1.78 -8.09 -20.62
CA GLU A 306 -1.14 -8.08 -21.94
C GLU A 306 0.35 -8.43 -21.84
N GLY A 307 0.81 -9.32 -22.69
CA GLY A 307 2.20 -9.79 -22.73
C GLY A 307 2.62 -10.71 -21.59
N SER A 308 1.66 -11.28 -20.82
CA SER A 308 1.93 -12.35 -19.86
C SER A 308 1.75 -13.73 -20.49
N LEU A 309 2.71 -14.63 -20.23
CA LEU A 309 2.62 -16.06 -20.59
C LEU A 309 1.92 -16.89 -19.52
N TYR A 310 1.69 -16.31 -18.34
CA TYR A 310 1.05 -17.00 -17.22
C TYR A 310 -0.45 -17.07 -17.35
N LYS A 311 -1.04 -18.13 -16.80
CA LYS A 311 -2.48 -18.36 -16.81
C LYS A 311 -3.04 -18.33 -15.38
N ARG A 312 -4.31 -17.93 -15.29
CA ARG A 312 -5.08 -17.98 -14.05
C ARG A 312 -5.51 -19.40 -13.77
N PRO A 313 -5.25 -19.95 -12.57
CA PRO A 313 -5.73 -21.29 -12.20
C PRO A 313 -7.24 -21.31 -12.00
N SER A 314 -7.84 -22.50 -12.04
CA SER A 314 -9.25 -22.69 -11.71
C SER A 314 -9.53 -22.35 -10.24
N LEU A 315 -10.74 -21.88 -9.96
CA LEU A 315 -11.17 -21.64 -8.57
C LEU A 315 -11.20 -22.95 -7.77
N GLU A 316 -11.59 -24.06 -8.41
CA GLU A 316 -11.60 -25.37 -7.79
C GLU A 316 -10.21 -25.78 -7.28
N ASN A 317 -9.16 -25.58 -8.09
CA ASN A 317 -7.80 -25.86 -7.67
C ASN A 317 -7.35 -24.97 -6.51
N ALA A 318 -7.71 -23.70 -6.56
CA ALA A 318 -7.41 -22.76 -5.46
C ALA A 318 -8.13 -23.15 -4.15
N ILE A 319 -9.37 -23.65 -4.23
CA ILE A 319 -10.12 -24.17 -3.07
C ILE A 319 -9.43 -25.40 -2.50
N LYS A 320 -9.04 -26.39 -3.32
CA LYS A 320 -8.29 -27.57 -2.88
C LYS A 320 -6.98 -27.21 -2.16
N PHE A 321 -6.28 -26.21 -2.71
CA PHE A 321 -5.06 -25.66 -2.09
C PHE A 321 -5.36 -25.01 -0.73
N GLN A 322 -6.41 -24.20 -0.63
CA GLN A 322 -6.87 -23.58 0.61
C GLN A 322 -7.28 -24.61 1.66
N ASP A 323 -8.05 -25.62 1.28
CA ASP A 323 -8.56 -26.65 2.18
C ASP A 323 -7.41 -27.45 2.79
N LEU A 324 -6.37 -27.77 1.99
CA LEU A 324 -5.18 -28.44 2.50
C LEU A 324 -4.46 -27.58 3.54
N LEU A 325 -4.25 -26.28 3.28
CA LEU A 325 -3.65 -25.36 4.26
C LEU A 325 -4.47 -25.28 5.54
N SER A 326 -5.79 -25.15 5.40
CA SER A 326 -6.73 -25.02 6.52
C SER A 326 -6.80 -26.30 7.36
N SER A 327 -6.80 -27.50 6.72
CA SER A 327 -6.77 -28.80 7.41
C SER A 327 -5.50 -29.02 8.24
N LYS A 328 -4.42 -28.28 7.93
CA LYS A 328 -3.15 -28.27 8.67
C LYS A 328 -3.01 -27.11 9.64
N GLY A 329 -4.11 -26.39 9.94
CA GLY A 329 -4.15 -25.31 10.91
C GLY A 329 -3.60 -23.96 10.41
N VAL A 330 -3.28 -23.83 9.13
CA VAL A 330 -2.85 -22.56 8.54
C VAL A 330 -4.07 -21.74 8.17
N THR A 331 -4.25 -20.56 8.78
CA THR A 331 -5.31 -19.63 8.37
C THR A 331 -5.09 -19.20 6.93
N CYS A 332 -6.00 -19.57 6.04
CA CYS A 332 -5.90 -19.28 4.61
C CYS A 332 -7.18 -18.66 4.07
N THR A 333 -7.05 -17.67 3.17
CA THR A 333 -8.18 -17.06 2.47
C THR A 333 -7.84 -16.91 1.00
N ILE A 334 -8.80 -17.23 0.13
CA ILE A 334 -8.72 -16.84 -1.29
C ILE A 334 -9.16 -15.38 -1.35
N ARG A 335 -8.28 -14.52 -1.87
CA ARG A 335 -8.57 -13.10 -2.05
C ARG A 335 -9.20 -12.91 -3.42
N GLU A 336 -10.44 -12.46 -3.42
CA GLU A 336 -11.08 -12.00 -4.64
C GLU A 336 -10.35 -10.79 -5.20
N SER A 337 -9.95 -10.86 -6.47
CA SER A 337 -9.32 -9.74 -7.18
C SER A 337 -10.38 -8.71 -7.52
N LYS A 338 -10.14 -7.47 -7.15
CA LYS A 338 -11.00 -6.32 -7.45
C LYS A 338 -10.40 -5.46 -8.56
N GLY A 339 -11.28 -4.78 -9.32
CA GLY A 339 -10.88 -3.88 -10.39
C GLY A 339 -10.24 -4.56 -11.60
N LEU A 340 -10.60 -5.82 -11.89
CA LEU A 340 -10.04 -6.59 -13.01
C LEU A 340 -10.35 -5.94 -14.37
N ASP A 341 -11.55 -5.43 -14.55
CA ASP A 341 -12.05 -4.80 -15.77
C ASP A 341 -11.35 -3.48 -16.12
N ILE A 342 -10.73 -2.85 -15.13
CA ILE A 342 -9.95 -1.61 -15.29
C ILE A 342 -8.43 -1.80 -15.07
N SER A 343 -7.95 -3.05 -15.08
CA SER A 343 -6.54 -3.38 -14.81
C SER A 343 -6.02 -2.75 -13.50
N ALA A 344 -6.82 -2.82 -12.43
CA ALA A 344 -6.48 -2.30 -11.10
C ALA A 344 -6.06 -3.39 -10.11
N ALA A 345 -6.09 -4.65 -10.51
CA ALA A 345 -5.70 -5.75 -9.63
C ALA A 345 -4.18 -5.82 -9.42
N CYS A 346 -3.76 -6.57 -8.38
CA CYS A 346 -2.34 -6.76 -8.06
C CYS A 346 -1.54 -7.26 -9.27
N GLY A 347 -0.39 -6.65 -9.54
CA GLY A 347 0.48 -6.96 -10.66
C GLY A 347 0.11 -6.27 -12.00
N GLN A 348 -1.05 -5.61 -12.10
CA GLN A 348 -1.53 -4.98 -13.34
C GLN A 348 -1.24 -3.48 -13.44
N LEU A 349 -0.77 -2.84 -12.36
CA LEU A 349 -0.48 -1.41 -12.35
C LEU A 349 0.80 -1.10 -13.14
N LYS A 350 0.76 -0.05 -13.94
CA LYS A 350 1.86 0.37 -14.81
C LYS A 350 1.84 1.88 -15.00
N GLU A 351 3.03 2.50 -14.96
CA GLU A 351 3.20 3.84 -15.50
C GLU A 351 2.84 3.81 -16.99
N ARG A 352 1.73 4.43 -17.39
CA ARG A 352 1.39 4.59 -18.80
C ARG A 352 2.11 5.82 -19.31
N ALA A 353 3.01 5.61 -20.29
CA ALA A 353 3.53 6.70 -21.10
C ALA A 353 2.36 7.52 -21.67
N LYS A 354 2.55 8.82 -21.85
CA LYS A 354 1.59 9.65 -22.58
C LYS A 354 1.26 8.92 -23.91
N GLU A 355 0.01 8.50 -24.08
CA GLU A 355 -0.52 8.32 -25.42
C GLU A 355 -0.45 9.71 -26.05
N GLN A 356 0.41 9.82 -27.07
CA GLN A 356 0.56 11.03 -27.87
C GLN A 356 -0.73 11.34 -28.62
#